data_572b1414cbaa4c35c41d022e23c32d0c
#
_entry.id   572b1414cbaa4c35c41d022e23c32d0c
#
_cell.length_a   1.000
_cell.length_b   1.000
_cell.length_c   1.000
_cell.angle_alpha   90.00
_cell.angle_beta   90.00
_cell.angle_gamma   90.00
#
_symmetry.space_group_name_H-M   'P 1'
#
loop_
_entity.id
_entity.type
_entity.pdbx_description
1 polymer ?
#
loop_
_entity_poly.entity_id
_entity_poly.type
_entity_poly.pdbx_seq_one_letter_code
_entity_poly.pdbx_strand_id
1 'polypeptide(L)'
;NKVDLPFPIKDIPDVFTQFKKKTERDAIVKSCHESPLEIAFVENENWGALPSLLELGFAEAGFVSFVNDAKGGELDGLEHLTELLKPGSDIYIKSNSKVAADKQGFSSKISGWLSFGCLSPRKVYWMVKEAEASFGANPNFNQILLGLLWRDYFRFMFKKHGIKFFQEPDFEELILSPVEVDETLVKKWKDGETGHLL
;
A
#
# COMPACT_ATOMS: atom_id res chain seq x y z
N ASN A 1 -4.28 -7.15 -14.51
CA ASN A 1 -4.93 -7.41 -15.81
C ASN A 1 -5.34 -8.87 -15.85
N LYS A 2 -6.57 -9.19 -16.37
CA LYS A 2 -7.06 -10.59 -16.48
C LYS A 2 -6.10 -11.50 -17.25
N VAL A 3 -5.27 -10.93 -18.11
CA VAL A 3 -4.33 -11.66 -18.98
C VAL A 3 -3.02 -12.02 -18.27
N ASP A 4 -2.71 -11.36 -17.15
CA ASP A 4 -1.43 -11.50 -16.46
C ASP A 4 -1.52 -12.42 -15.23
N LEU A 5 -2.75 -12.85 -14.87
CA LEU A 5 -2.96 -13.81 -13.81
C LEU A 5 -2.88 -15.24 -14.35
N PRO A 6 -2.27 -16.17 -13.61
CA PRO A 6 -2.16 -17.57 -14.02
C PRO A 6 -3.49 -18.34 -13.89
N PHE A 7 -4.56 -17.66 -13.49
CA PHE A 7 -5.89 -18.24 -13.30
C PHE A 7 -6.99 -17.18 -13.52
N PRO A 8 -8.22 -17.59 -13.86
CA PRO A 8 -9.37 -16.70 -13.88
C PRO A 8 -9.67 -16.13 -12.49
N ILE A 9 -10.30 -14.94 -12.43
CA ILE A 9 -10.62 -14.28 -11.15
C ILE A 9 -11.49 -15.16 -10.25
N LYS A 10 -12.43 -15.93 -10.81
CA LYS A 10 -13.30 -16.84 -10.05
C LYS A 10 -12.53 -17.97 -9.35
N ASP A 11 -11.37 -18.35 -9.89
CA ASP A 11 -10.55 -19.46 -9.39
C ASP A 11 -9.36 -19.01 -8.53
N ILE A 12 -9.34 -17.72 -8.15
CA ILE A 12 -8.33 -17.18 -7.25
C ILE A 12 -8.43 -17.90 -5.90
N PRO A 13 -7.31 -18.42 -5.36
CA PRO A 13 -7.31 -19.00 -4.03
C PRO A 13 -7.72 -18.00 -2.96
N ASP A 14 -8.62 -18.40 -2.05
CA ASP A 14 -9.03 -17.56 -0.91
C ASP A 14 -7.97 -17.48 0.19
N VAL A 15 -6.96 -18.36 0.13
CA VAL A 15 -5.83 -18.32 1.07
C VAL A 15 -4.63 -17.65 0.41
N PHE A 16 -4.13 -16.57 1.02
CA PHE A 16 -3.02 -15.78 0.47
C PHE A 16 -1.78 -16.60 0.14
N THR A 17 -1.39 -17.54 0.99
CA THR A 17 -0.18 -18.36 0.76
C THR A 17 -0.29 -19.18 -0.53
N GLN A 18 -1.48 -19.69 -0.86
CA GLN A 18 -1.73 -20.42 -2.11
C GLN A 18 -1.72 -19.46 -3.31
N PHE A 19 -2.36 -18.28 -3.17
CA PHE A 19 -2.33 -17.23 -4.18
C PHE A 19 -0.88 -16.82 -4.47
N LYS A 20 -0.11 -16.48 -3.43
CA LYS A 20 1.30 -16.10 -3.54
C LYS A 20 2.10 -17.15 -4.29
N LYS A 21 2.06 -18.41 -3.86
CA LYS A 21 2.83 -19.52 -4.46
C LYS A 21 2.54 -19.68 -5.95
N LYS A 22 1.28 -19.60 -6.36
CA LYS A 22 0.88 -19.72 -7.77
C LYS A 22 1.31 -18.49 -8.57
N THR A 23 1.12 -17.30 -8.02
CA THR A 23 1.46 -16.03 -8.70
C THR A 23 2.97 -15.87 -8.88
N GLU A 24 3.77 -16.14 -7.85
CA GLU A 24 5.24 -16.07 -7.94
C GLU A 24 5.82 -17.07 -8.94
N ARG A 25 5.18 -18.23 -9.14
CA ARG A 25 5.62 -19.23 -10.09
C ARG A 25 5.25 -18.92 -11.54
N ASP A 26 4.02 -18.46 -11.74
CA ASP A 26 3.40 -18.50 -13.08
C ASP A 26 3.05 -17.11 -13.64
N ALA A 27 3.05 -16.04 -12.83
CA ALA A 27 2.72 -14.70 -13.29
C ALA A 27 3.94 -13.96 -13.82
N ILE A 28 3.73 -13.19 -14.88
CA ILE A 28 4.74 -12.31 -15.47
C ILE A 28 4.32 -10.87 -15.27
N VAL A 29 5.19 -10.08 -14.64
CA VAL A 29 4.98 -8.64 -14.51
C VAL A 29 5.42 -7.96 -15.81
N LYS A 30 4.45 -7.39 -16.53
CA LYS A 30 4.72 -6.65 -17.78
C LYS A 30 5.51 -5.38 -17.51
N SER A 31 6.23 -4.90 -18.53
CA SER A 31 6.86 -3.59 -18.51
C SER A 31 5.86 -2.47 -18.26
N CYS A 32 6.33 -1.33 -17.79
CA CYS A 32 5.52 -0.13 -17.72
C CYS A 32 5.11 0.32 -19.13
N HIS A 33 3.96 0.97 -19.24
CA HIS A 33 3.62 1.66 -20.48
C HIS A 33 4.51 2.88 -20.61
N GLU A 34 4.91 3.17 -21.82
CA GLU A 34 5.58 4.42 -22.15
C GLU A 34 4.60 5.58 -22.00
N SER A 35 5.11 6.73 -21.58
CA SER A 35 4.30 7.94 -21.57
C SER A 35 3.97 8.36 -23.00
N PRO A 36 2.74 8.76 -23.29
CA PRO A 36 2.41 9.24 -24.63
C PRO A 36 3.24 10.49 -24.95
N LEU A 37 3.83 10.52 -26.14
CA LEU A 37 4.61 11.66 -26.60
C LEU A 37 3.73 12.88 -26.86
N GLU A 38 2.50 12.63 -27.30
CA GLU A 38 1.51 13.65 -27.58
C GLU A 38 0.17 13.26 -26.96
N ILE A 39 -0.47 14.22 -26.33
CA ILE A 39 -1.82 14.07 -25.79
C ILE A 39 -2.68 15.11 -26.47
N ALA A 40 -3.61 14.66 -27.32
CA ALA A 40 -4.64 15.55 -27.86
C ALA A 40 -5.65 15.87 -26.75
N PHE A 41 -5.82 17.14 -26.45
CA PHE A 41 -6.84 17.61 -25.52
C PHE A 41 -7.62 18.77 -26.13
N VAL A 42 -8.83 18.94 -25.65
CA VAL A 42 -9.66 20.06 -26.06
C VAL A 42 -9.19 21.31 -25.33
N GLU A 43 -8.87 22.36 -26.09
CA GLU A 43 -8.60 23.66 -25.48
C GLU A 43 -9.88 24.17 -24.80
N ASN A 44 -9.73 24.51 -23.52
CA ASN A 44 -10.81 25.12 -22.76
C ASN A 44 -10.32 26.46 -22.22
N GLU A 45 -10.99 27.52 -22.61
CA GLU A 45 -10.61 28.88 -22.19
C GLU A 45 -10.83 29.15 -20.71
N ASN A 46 -11.64 28.34 -20.04
CA ASN A 46 -11.95 28.50 -18.63
C ASN A 46 -11.93 27.16 -17.89
N TRP A 47 -10.78 26.83 -17.34
CA TRP A 47 -10.59 25.64 -16.48
C TRP A 47 -11.09 25.87 -15.04
N GLY A 48 -11.50 27.08 -14.68
CA GLY A 48 -11.79 27.48 -13.32
C GLY A 48 -10.52 27.59 -12.44
N ALA A 49 -10.70 27.97 -11.21
CA ALA A 49 -9.64 27.97 -10.21
C ALA A 49 -9.66 26.66 -9.42
N LEU A 50 -8.48 26.17 -9.03
CA LEU A 50 -8.41 25.08 -8.09
C LEU A 50 -8.95 25.56 -6.74
N PRO A 51 -9.89 24.82 -6.11
CA PRO A 51 -10.41 25.21 -4.82
C PRO A 51 -9.31 25.13 -3.77
N SER A 52 -9.28 26.10 -2.86
CA SER A 52 -8.43 26.04 -1.68
C SER A 52 -8.91 25.00 -0.69
N LEU A 53 -8.04 24.56 0.24
CA LEU A 53 -8.44 23.64 1.30
C LEU A 53 -9.57 24.21 2.17
N LEU A 54 -9.57 25.54 2.38
CA LEU A 54 -10.63 26.24 3.13
C LEU A 54 -11.98 26.16 2.42
N GLU A 55 -12.01 26.36 1.09
CA GLU A 55 -13.23 26.21 0.30
C GLU A 55 -13.76 24.78 0.28
N LEU A 56 -12.88 23.79 0.45
CA LEU A 56 -13.22 22.38 0.64
C LEU A 56 -13.65 22.03 2.08
N GLY A 57 -13.70 23.01 2.98
CA GLY A 57 -14.13 22.83 4.36
C GLY A 57 -13.04 22.35 5.33
N PHE A 58 -11.77 22.40 4.93
CA PHE A 58 -10.65 22.06 5.81
C PHE A 58 -10.14 23.31 6.52
N ALA A 59 -10.03 23.27 7.85
CA ALA A 59 -9.43 24.35 8.61
C ALA A 59 -7.92 24.37 8.44
N GLU A 60 -7.32 25.56 8.30
CA GLU A 60 -5.86 25.73 8.12
C GLU A 60 -5.02 25.16 9.29
N ALA A 61 -5.60 25.03 10.48
CA ALA A 61 -4.88 24.72 11.72
C ALA A 61 -5.01 23.27 12.21
N GLY A 62 -5.46 22.32 11.39
CA GLY A 62 -5.79 20.96 11.86
C GLY A 62 -4.98 19.82 11.30
N PHE A 63 -4.12 20.04 10.34
CA PHE A 63 -3.29 18.98 9.80
C PHE A 63 -2.06 18.74 10.67
N VAL A 64 -2.23 17.91 11.70
CA VAL A 64 -1.08 17.25 12.30
C VAL A 64 -0.57 16.28 11.23
N SER A 65 0.58 16.61 10.64
CA SER A 65 1.25 15.70 9.71
C SER A 65 1.67 14.45 10.50
N PHE A 66 0.84 13.44 10.51
CA PHE A 66 1.20 12.12 11.03
C PHE A 66 2.18 11.38 10.11
N VAL A 67 2.41 11.90 8.92
CA VAL A 67 3.31 11.32 7.92
C VAL A 67 4.35 12.37 7.60
N ASN A 68 5.51 12.24 8.24
CA ASN A 68 6.72 13.01 8.04
C ASN A 68 6.76 13.73 6.67
N ASP A 69 6.34 14.97 6.58
CA ASP A 69 6.44 15.91 5.44
C ASP A 69 6.27 15.30 4.02
N ALA A 70 5.61 14.14 3.91
CA ALA A 70 5.40 13.48 2.63
C ALA A 70 4.48 14.33 1.75
N LYS A 71 5.03 14.84 0.67
CA LYS A 71 4.28 15.56 -0.35
C LYS A 71 3.55 14.57 -1.25
N GLY A 72 2.42 14.99 -1.79
CA GLY A 72 1.67 14.20 -2.78
C GLY A 72 2.28 14.31 -4.17
N GLY A 73 1.76 13.49 -5.09
CA GLY A 73 2.15 13.52 -6.50
C GLY A 73 3.15 12.43 -6.90
N GLU A 74 3.31 12.26 -8.20
CA GLU A 74 4.18 11.22 -8.77
C GLU A 74 5.65 11.52 -8.55
N LEU A 75 6.05 12.79 -8.71
CA LEU A 75 7.45 13.18 -8.62
C LEU A 75 8.03 12.93 -7.22
N ASP A 76 7.33 13.39 -6.18
CA ASP A 76 7.76 13.15 -4.80
C ASP A 76 7.74 11.65 -4.45
N GLY A 77 6.75 10.91 -4.94
CA GLY A 77 6.70 9.45 -4.76
C GLY A 77 7.86 8.72 -5.43
N LEU A 78 8.25 9.13 -6.63
CA LEU A 78 9.41 8.56 -7.35
C LEU A 78 10.73 8.95 -6.69
N GLU A 79 10.86 10.19 -6.24
CA GLU A 79 12.03 10.66 -5.50
C GLU A 79 12.20 9.84 -4.21
N HIS A 80 11.14 9.74 -3.40
CA HIS A 80 11.16 8.93 -2.19
C HIS A 80 11.57 7.47 -2.46
N LEU A 81 10.99 6.84 -3.49
CA LEU A 81 11.32 5.46 -3.85
C LEU A 81 12.77 5.34 -4.32
N THR A 82 13.27 6.31 -5.10
CA THR A 82 14.63 6.32 -5.58
C THR A 82 15.63 6.44 -4.42
N GLU A 83 15.38 7.38 -3.48
CA GLU A 83 16.22 7.53 -2.28
C GLU A 83 16.18 6.26 -1.40
N LEU A 84 15.00 5.66 -1.23
CA LEU A 84 14.83 4.42 -0.48
C LEU A 84 15.67 3.27 -1.04
N LEU A 85 15.76 3.15 -2.36
CA LEU A 85 16.46 2.06 -3.04
C LEU A 85 17.97 2.30 -3.20
N LYS A 86 18.49 3.49 -2.87
CA LYS A 86 19.93 3.77 -2.94
C LYS A 86 20.72 3.00 -1.88
N PRO A 87 21.96 2.57 -2.19
CA PRO A 87 22.85 2.00 -1.21
C PRO A 87 23.07 2.92 -0.01
N GLY A 88 23.06 2.37 1.19
CA GLY A 88 23.22 3.13 2.43
C GLY A 88 21.93 3.73 3.00
N SER A 89 20.80 3.62 2.32
CA SER A 89 19.49 3.98 2.85
C SER A 89 19.01 3.03 3.96
N ASP A 90 17.95 3.40 4.65
CA ASP A 90 17.32 2.61 5.72
C ASP A 90 16.99 1.17 5.31
N ILE A 91 16.70 0.93 4.03
CA ILE A 91 16.40 -0.41 3.51
C ILE A 91 17.57 -1.38 3.68
N TYR A 92 18.80 -0.88 3.60
CA TYR A 92 20.01 -1.68 3.78
C TYR A 92 20.43 -1.77 5.25
N ILE A 93 20.28 -0.68 6.01
CA ILE A 93 20.71 -0.59 7.41
C ILE A 93 19.88 -1.52 8.28
N LYS A 94 18.55 -1.45 8.17
CA LYS A 94 17.62 -2.27 8.98
C LYS A 94 17.65 -3.77 8.62
N SER A 95 18.11 -4.10 7.41
CA SER A 95 18.30 -5.49 6.99
C SER A 95 19.47 -6.17 7.71
N ASN A 96 20.53 -5.43 8.02
CA ASN A 96 21.77 -5.97 8.57
C ASN A 96 21.86 -5.89 10.10
N SER A 97 20.97 -5.17 10.77
CA SER A 97 21.03 -5.03 12.21
C SER A 97 20.44 -6.26 12.90
N LYS A 98 21.31 -7.13 13.42
CA LYS A 98 20.96 -8.11 14.47
C LYS A 98 20.55 -7.42 15.79
N VAL A 99 20.68 -6.11 15.85
CA VAL A 99 20.32 -5.24 16.97
C VAL A 99 18.99 -4.55 16.63
N ALA A 100 17.96 -5.34 16.37
CA ALA A 100 16.59 -4.84 16.38
C ALA A 100 16.13 -4.72 17.85
N ALA A 101 16.77 -3.85 18.62
CA ALA A 101 16.24 -3.40 19.91
C ALA A 101 14.98 -2.53 19.70
N ASP A 102 14.85 -1.87 18.54
CA ASP A 102 13.63 -1.22 18.12
C ASP A 102 12.76 -2.21 17.36
N LYS A 103 11.64 -2.58 17.95
CA LYS A 103 10.60 -3.45 17.39
C LYS A 103 9.91 -2.86 16.15
N GLN A 104 10.35 -1.71 15.64
CA GLN A 104 9.86 -1.12 14.40
C GLN A 104 10.56 -1.78 13.21
N GLY A 105 9.86 -2.74 12.58
CA GLY A 105 10.29 -3.35 11.34
C GLY A 105 10.47 -2.31 10.22
N PHE A 106 11.18 -2.69 9.16
CA PHE A 106 11.31 -1.87 7.97
C PHE A 106 9.92 -1.50 7.40
N SER A 107 9.73 -0.22 7.07
CA SER A 107 8.56 0.29 6.35
C SER A 107 9.02 1.14 5.17
N SER A 108 8.55 0.82 3.97
CA SER A 108 8.85 1.59 2.77
C SER A 108 8.14 2.94 2.72
N LYS A 109 7.07 3.12 3.50
CA LYS A 109 6.21 4.32 3.53
C LYS A 109 5.62 4.74 2.19
N ILE A 110 5.59 3.86 1.17
CA ILE A 110 5.08 4.16 -0.18
C ILE A 110 3.57 3.95 -0.34
N SER A 111 2.90 3.45 0.71
CA SER A 111 1.47 3.06 0.65
C SER A 111 0.55 4.22 0.30
N GLY A 112 0.83 5.44 0.74
CA GLY A 112 0.06 6.63 0.40
C GLY A 112 0.07 6.89 -1.10
N TRP A 113 1.24 6.98 -1.71
CA TRP A 113 1.36 7.19 -3.17
C TRP A 113 0.74 6.07 -4.00
N LEU A 114 0.85 4.81 -3.54
CA LEU A 114 0.19 3.67 -4.19
C LEU A 114 -1.33 3.72 -4.04
N SER A 115 -1.84 4.19 -2.91
CA SER A 115 -3.28 4.30 -2.62
C SER A 115 -3.94 5.34 -3.51
N PHE A 116 -3.33 6.51 -3.62
CA PHE A 116 -3.81 7.61 -4.46
C PHE A 116 -3.47 7.44 -5.95
N GLY A 117 -2.72 6.40 -6.31
CA GLY A 117 -2.35 6.15 -7.70
C GLY A 117 -1.23 7.04 -8.23
N CYS A 118 -0.55 7.80 -7.37
CA CYS A 118 0.62 8.61 -7.73
C CYS A 118 1.80 7.73 -8.16
N LEU A 119 1.94 6.53 -7.58
CA LEU A 119 2.92 5.53 -8.00
C LEU A 119 2.23 4.33 -8.65
N SER A 120 2.74 3.92 -9.81
CA SER A 120 2.36 2.66 -10.44
C SER A 120 2.97 1.47 -9.69
N PRO A 121 2.18 0.48 -9.23
CA PRO A 121 2.73 -0.74 -8.62
C PRO A 121 3.73 -1.46 -9.51
N ARG A 122 3.54 -1.39 -10.82
CA ARG A 122 4.44 -1.98 -11.82
C ARG A 122 5.77 -1.23 -11.89
N LYS A 123 5.74 0.11 -11.81
CA LYS A 123 6.94 0.93 -11.74
C LYS A 123 7.74 0.62 -10.48
N VAL A 124 7.06 0.54 -9.33
CA VAL A 124 7.70 0.14 -8.05
C VAL A 124 8.35 -1.24 -8.17
N TYR A 125 7.64 -2.23 -8.72
CA TYR A 125 8.18 -3.58 -8.92
C TYR A 125 9.49 -3.55 -9.72
N TRP A 126 9.50 -2.88 -10.87
CA TRP A 126 10.66 -2.87 -11.73
C TRP A 126 11.82 -2.07 -11.15
N MET A 127 11.58 -0.95 -10.47
CA MET A 127 12.62 -0.21 -9.75
C MET A 127 13.27 -1.06 -8.64
N VAL A 128 12.47 -1.82 -7.90
CA VAL A 128 13.02 -2.77 -6.90
C VAL A 128 13.85 -3.86 -7.57
N LYS A 129 13.40 -4.42 -8.70
CA LYS A 129 14.16 -5.43 -9.44
C LYS A 129 15.46 -4.89 -10.03
N GLU A 130 15.47 -3.67 -10.49
CA GLU A 130 16.66 -2.97 -10.99
C GLU A 130 17.66 -2.72 -9.84
N ALA A 131 17.19 -2.29 -8.69
CA ALA A 131 18.01 -2.13 -7.49
C ALA A 131 18.60 -3.47 -7.03
N GLU A 132 17.79 -4.54 -7.03
CA GLU A 132 18.25 -5.90 -6.71
C GLU A 132 19.36 -6.37 -7.67
N ALA A 133 19.21 -6.11 -8.97
CA ALA A 133 20.20 -6.46 -9.98
C ALA A 133 21.50 -5.64 -9.85
N SER A 134 21.38 -4.36 -9.47
CA SER A 134 22.52 -3.43 -9.37
C SER A 134 23.29 -3.56 -8.06
N PHE A 135 22.60 -3.83 -6.95
CA PHE A 135 23.16 -3.75 -5.58
C PHE A 135 23.08 -5.08 -4.81
N GLY A 136 22.50 -6.11 -5.42
CA GLY A 136 22.32 -7.42 -4.79
C GLY A 136 21.01 -7.59 -4.05
N ALA A 137 20.71 -8.84 -3.69
CA ALA A 137 19.48 -9.22 -3.00
C ALA A 137 19.42 -8.65 -1.57
N ASN A 138 18.24 -8.16 -1.18
CA ASN A 138 17.97 -7.61 0.13
C ASN A 138 16.61 -8.13 0.65
N PRO A 139 16.52 -8.64 1.88
CA PRO A 139 15.24 -9.10 2.45
C PRO A 139 14.13 -8.04 2.44
N ASN A 140 14.49 -6.75 2.61
CA ASN A 140 13.53 -5.66 2.61
C ASN A 140 12.96 -5.37 1.21
N PHE A 141 13.69 -5.68 0.13
CA PHE A 141 13.15 -5.66 -1.23
C PHE A 141 11.99 -6.65 -1.36
N ASN A 142 12.16 -7.86 -0.83
CA ASN A 142 11.10 -8.85 -0.81
C ASN A 142 9.88 -8.39 -0.01
N GLN A 143 10.05 -7.61 1.06
CA GLN A 143 8.92 -7.03 1.81
C GLN A 143 8.13 -6.02 0.97
N ILE A 144 8.79 -5.17 0.18
CA ILE A 144 8.10 -4.26 -0.75
C ILE A 144 7.31 -5.07 -1.79
N LEU A 145 7.94 -6.04 -2.43
CA LEU A 145 7.29 -6.89 -3.43
C LEU A 145 6.13 -7.69 -2.84
N LEU A 146 6.28 -8.19 -1.61
CA LEU A 146 5.22 -8.87 -0.88
C LEU A 146 4.05 -7.92 -0.56
N GLY A 147 4.34 -6.67 -0.20
CA GLY A 147 3.32 -5.63 0.01
C GLY A 147 2.50 -5.35 -1.26
N LEU A 148 3.15 -5.27 -2.42
CA LEU A 148 2.46 -5.14 -3.71
C LEU A 148 1.56 -6.35 -4.00
N LEU A 149 2.03 -7.55 -3.69
CA LEU A 149 1.28 -8.79 -3.90
C LEU A 149 0.05 -8.87 -2.98
N TRP A 150 0.18 -8.46 -1.70
CA TRP A 150 -0.94 -8.35 -0.77
C TRP A 150 -1.99 -7.36 -1.26
N ARG A 151 -1.55 -6.18 -1.73
CA ARG A 151 -2.45 -5.18 -2.32
C ARG A 151 -3.26 -5.76 -3.47
N ASP A 152 -2.61 -6.47 -4.38
CA ASP A 152 -3.27 -7.07 -5.54
C ASP A 152 -4.20 -8.21 -5.12
N TYR A 153 -3.79 -9.03 -4.16
CA TYR A 153 -4.63 -10.08 -3.60
C TYR A 153 -5.96 -9.53 -3.06
N PHE A 154 -5.93 -8.50 -2.20
CA PHE A 154 -7.16 -7.90 -1.68
C PHE A 154 -8.03 -7.30 -2.78
N ARG A 155 -7.43 -6.64 -3.77
CA ARG A 155 -8.19 -6.12 -4.92
C ARG A 155 -8.85 -7.22 -5.74
N PHE A 156 -8.22 -8.37 -5.88
CA PHE A 156 -8.78 -9.52 -6.57
C PHE A 156 -9.82 -10.25 -5.73
N MET A 157 -9.63 -10.35 -4.43
CA MET A 157 -10.64 -10.87 -3.50
C MET A 157 -11.91 -10.04 -3.58
N PHE A 158 -11.80 -8.72 -3.58
CA PHE A 158 -12.96 -7.85 -3.78
C PHE A 158 -13.64 -8.09 -5.14
N LYS A 159 -12.86 -8.27 -6.21
CA LYS A 159 -13.42 -8.60 -7.54
C LYS A 159 -14.08 -9.97 -7.60
N LYS A 160 -13.60 -10.94 -6.83
CA LYS A 160 -14.16 -12.30 -6.75
C LYS A 160 -15.45 -12.34 -5.96
N HIS A 161 -15.47 -11.72 -4.79
CA HIS A 161 -16.57 -11.80 -3.83
C HIS A 161 -17.50 -10.58 -3.84
N GLY A 162 -17.08 -9.47 -4.46
CA GLY A 162 -17.85 -8.22 -4.48
C GLY A 162 -18.03 -7.65 -3.08
N ILE A 163 -19.18 -7.04 -2.84
CA ILE A 163 -19.53 -6.43 -1.55
C ILE A 163 -19.50 -7.42 -0.38
N LYS A 164 -19.76 -8.70 -0.66
CA LYS A 164 -19.72 -9.76 0.35
C LYS A 164 -18.36 -9.90 1.02
N PHE A 165 -17.28 -9.43 0.38
CA PHE A 165 -15.93 -9.42 0.98
C PHE A 165 -15.84 -8.55 2.24
N PHE A 166 -16.69 -7.53 2.36
CA PHE A 166 -16.75 -6.62 3.51
C PHE A 166 -17.93 -6.89 4.42
N GLN A 167 -18.81 -7.83 4.04
CA GLN A 167 -19.87 -8.27 4.92
C GLN A 167 -19.29 -9.29 5.90
N GLU A 168 -19.63 -9.14 7.16
CA GLU A 168 -19.31 -10.16 8.14
C GLU A 168 -19.95 -11.48 7.68
N PRO A 169 -19.22 -12.61 7.72
CA PRO A 169 -19.85 -13.89 7.56
C PRO A 169 -20.99 -13.94 8.59
N ASP A 170 -22.16 -14.46 8.19
CA ASP A 170 -23.30 -14.61 9.09
C ASP A 170 -22.82 -15.30 10.37
N PHE A 171 -22.63 -14.50 11.41
CA PHE A 171 -22.23 -14.96 12.74
C PHE A 171 -23.38 -15.69 13.48
N GLU A 172 -24.38 -16.17 12.76
CA GLU A 172 -25.46 -16.96 13.38
C GLU A 172 -24.94 -18.23 14.09
N GLU A 173 -23.72 -18.69 13.80
CA GLU A 173 -23.11 -19.83 14.50
C GLU A 173 -22.10 -19.44 15.60
N LEU A 174 -21.62 -18.22 15.62
CA LEU A 174 -20.80 -17.74 16.73
C LEU A 174 -21.73 -17.01 17.72
N ILE A 175 -22.41 -17.75 18.56
CA ILE A 175 -23.00 -17.23 19.79
C ILE A 175 -21.83 -16.76 20.67
N LEU A 176 -21.28 -15.62 20.32
CA LEU A 176 -20.48 -14.86 21.27
C LEU A 176 -21.46 -14.44 22.35
N SER A 177 -21.27 -14.96 23.56
CA SER A 177 -21.94 -14.42 24.73
C SER A 177 -21.84 -12.92 24.67
N PRO A 178 -22.91 -12.16 24.90
CA PRO A 178 -22.86 -10.71 24.84
C PRO A 178 -21.69 -10.25 25.73
N VAL A 179 -20.65 -9.72 25.11
CA VAL A 179 -19.52 -9.17 25.83
C VAL A 179 -20.03 -7.87 26.42
N GLU A 180 -20.13 -7.80 27.74
CA GLU A 180 -20.40 -6.52 28.41
C GLU A 180 -19.28 -5.56 28.00
N VAL A 181 -19.65 -4.53 27.27
CA VAL A 181 -18.71 -3.52 26.81
C VAL A 181 -18.38 -2.62 27.99
N ASP A 182 -17.15 -2.71 28.49
CA ASP A 182 -16.64 -1.75 29.46
C ASP A 182 -16.36 -0.41 28.76
N GLU A 183 -17.29 0.52 28.89
CA GLU A 183 -17.19 1.85 28.28
C GLU A 183 -15.94 2.61 28.75
N THR A 184 -15.43 2.33 29.94
CA THR A 184 -14.22 2.94 30.47
C THR A 184 -12.99 2.47 29.70
N LEU A 185 -12.92 1.18 29.38
CA LEU A 185 -11.85 0.62 28.55
C LEU A 185 -11.94 1.12 27.11
N VAL A 186 -13.14 1.21 26.56
CA VAL A 186 -13.36 1.79 25.23
C VAL A 186 -12.91 3.23 25.16
N LYS A 187 -13.23 4.04 26.19
CA LYS A 187 -12.77 5.42 26.27
C LYS A 187 -11.23 5.49 26.35
N LYS A 188 -10.60 4.73 27.22
CA LYS A 188 -9.14 4.66 27.32
C LYS A 188 -8.49 4.25 25.99
N TRP A 189 -9.13 3.33 25.26
CA TRP A 189 -8.66 2.92 23.94
C TRP A 189 -8.74 4.07 22.93
N LYS A 190 -9.86 4.80 22.89
CA LYS A 190 -10.03 5.97 22.03
C LYS A 190 -9.05 7.10 22.36
N ASP A 191 -8.74 7.29 23.63
CA ASP A 191 -7.85 8.33 24.12
C ASP A 191 -6.35 7.92 24.05
N GLY A 192 -6.05 6.67 23.68
CA GLY A 192 -4.68 6.14 23.66
C GLY A 192 -4.10 5.83 25.03
N GLU A 193 -4.94 5.71 26.07
CA GLU A 193 -4.54 5.55 27.48
C GLU A 193 -4.68 4.11 28.00
N THR A 194 -4.63 3.12 27.12
CA THR A 194 -4.78 1.70 27.52
C THR A 194 -3.61 1.16 28.35
N GLY A 195 -2.48 1.85 28.34
CA GLY A 195 -1.23 1.37 28.97
C GLY A 195 -0.53 0.26 28.19
N HIS A 196 -1.04 -0.15 27.05
CA HIS A 196 -0.38 -1.06 26.13
C HIS A 196 0.43 -0.26 25.10
N LEU A 197 1.73 -0.53 25.03
CA LEU A 197 2.56 -0.06 23.93
C LEU A 197 2.24 -0.90 22.69
N LEU A 198 1.72 -0.24 21.65
CA LEU A 198 1.54 -0.85 20.34
C LEU A 198 2.86 -0.92 19.58
#